data_ad2dafc73d6b527bdc6da8f66f93111b
#
_entry.id   ad2dafc73d6b527bdc6da8f66f93111b
#
_cell.length_a   1.000
_cell.length_b   1.000
_cell.length_c   1.000
_cell.angle_alpha   90.00
_cell.angle_beta   90.00
_cell.angle_gamma   90.00
#
_symmetry.space_group_name_H-M   'P 1'
#
loop_
_entity.id
_entity.type
_entity.pdbx_description
1 polymer ?
#
loop_
_entity_poly.entity_id
_entity_poly.type
_entity_poly.pdbx_seq_one_letter_code
_entity_poly.pdbx_strand_id
1 'polypeptide(L)'
;MYRIFPAAVLLVLICELFVLDYPSLWHRESPTRNQVATEYYNDGTKEAVAMLKEQDDSVYRIEKSYTSASENDGMSQGYNGLSVYMSTNPASLVAYHKMYGPETLSGNFVDFNMDDYIRSSLLGTKYLITGTGYHAPQKIYTSVGEAGGRSVFENQYALPFGYLYDKEWNQEEVKEMSGLDKTLASLSGFYYTDAEETPSYQKADLPEQTDLSLLDYADTATDCTMEKGSEGITVSNLGADPNVVFPGVASCFADNDKLYGLSLTVDAPDETEMAVYYQTEGDEGFSAEKVYTFKVTEDNRTWEHLVPGGITELRVDVSSPVESAVINNFELKSCDITESGYTALKESGVDEVTFSDSTYQAQVTNDASENKMLCVPLFYQKGWTAQIDGEDAGVYNINEGMCGVEVPSGTHEIVLKYETPYQNYGVGMTIIGIIIFILVFSQNLYKFFVKLC
;
A
#
# COMPACT_ATOMS: atom_id res chain seq x y z
N MET A 1 -54.95 33.92 -4.50
CA MET A 1 -53.64 34.21 -3.89
C MET A 1 -52.91 32.98 -3.39
N TYR A 2 -53.55 31.94 -2.82
CA TYR A 2 -52.91 30.74 -2.25
C TYR A 2 -52.28 29.75 -3.26
N ARG A 3 -52.61 29.82 -4.56
CA ARG A 3 -52.04 28.90 -5.60
C ARG A 3 -50.77 29.46 -6.25
N ILE A 4 -50.51 30.76 -6.13
CA ILE A 4 -49.33 31.40 -6.76
C ILE A 4 -48.11 31.26 -5.87
N PHE A 5 -48.29 31.22 -4.54
CA PHE A 5 -47.18 31.15 -3.60
C PHE A 5 -46.31 29.90 -3.73
N PRO A 6 -46.86 28.67 -3.80
CA PRO A 6 -46.04 27.47 -4.01
C PRO A 6 -45.29 27.47 -5.33
N ALA A 7 -45.90 27.97 -6.40
CA ALA A 7 -45.27 28.08 -7.71
C ALA A 7 -44.14 29.11 -7.71
N ALA A 8 -44.33 30.24 -7.01
CA ALA A 8 -43.27 31.22 -6.86
C ALA A 8 -42.08 30.69 -6.03
N VAL A 9 -42.35 29.98 -4.92
CA VAL A 9 -41.31 29.32 -4.12
C VAL A 9 -40.56 28.27 -4.94
N LEU A 10 -41.27 27.45 -5.70
CA LEU A 10 -40.64 26.44 -6.57
C LEU A 10 -39.74 27.10 -7.65
N LEU A 11 -40.21 28.21 -8.24
CA LEU A 11 -39.44 28.97 -9.23
C LEU A 11 -38.17 29.54 -8.60
N VAL A 12 -38.27 30.10 -7.40
CA VAL A 12 -37.09 30.63 -6.67
C VAL A 12 -36.11 29.51 -6.38
N LEU A 13 -36.54 28.35 -5.88
CA LEU A 13 -35.69 27.19 -5.63
C LEU A 13 -34.98 26.66 -6.89
N ILE A 14 -35.72 26.60 -8.03
CA ILE A 14 -35.14 26.22 -9.32
C ILE A 14 -34.07 27.24 -9.76
N CYS A 15 -34.35 28.52 -9.62
CA CYS A 15 -33.40 29.57 -9.95
C CYS A 15 -32.16 29.52 -9.02
N GLU A 16 -32.38 29.30 -7.73
CA GLU A 16 -31.30 29.18 -6.74
C GLU A 16 -30.41 28.00 -7.04
N LEU A 17 -30.96 26.79 -7.28
CA LEU A 17 -30.20 25.61 -7.68
C LEU A 17 -29.44 25.88 -8.98
N PHE A 18 -30.08 26.50 -9.97
CA PHE A 18 -29.42 26.82 -11.24
C PHE A 18 -28.25 27.80 -11.04
N VAL A 19 -28.41 28.82 -10.23
CA VAL A 19 -27.40 29.84 -9.96
C VAL A 19 -26.23 29.26 -9.15
N LEU A 20 -26.50 28.31 -8.24
CA LEU A 20 -25.46 27.65 -7.43
C LEU A 20 -24.73 26.54 -8.20
N ASP A 21 -25.48 25.73 -8.95
CA ASP A 21 -24.90 24.54 -9.63
C ASP A 21 -24.29 24.90 -10.98
N TYR A 22 -24.87 25.88 -11.72
CA TYR A 22 -24.37 26.23 -13.03
C TYR A 22 -22.91 26.68 -13.07
N PRO A 23 -22.44 27.59 -12.15
CA PRO A 23 -21.04 27.95 -12.10
C PRO A 23 -20.13 26.76 -11.73
N SER A 24 -20.60 25.89 -10.82
CA SER A 24 -19.87 24.71 -10.38
C SER A 24 -19.69 23.69 -11.50
N LEU A 25 -20.63 23.60 -12.43
CA LEU A 25 -20.56 22.70 -13.59
C LEU A 25 -19.85 23.34 -14.78
N TRP A 26 -20.08 24.66 -15.00
CA TRP A 26 -19.58 25.39 -16.17
C TRP A 26 -18.05 25.55 -16.19
N HIS A 27 -17.43 25.69 -15.01
CA HIS A 27 -15.99 25.86 -14.88
C HIS A 27 -15.23 24.55 -14.66
N ARG A 28 -15.90 23.40 -14.69
CA ARG A 28 -15.23 22.10 -14.66
C ARG A 28 -14.74 21.75 -16.07
N GLU A 29 -13.45 21.55 -16.20
CA GLU A 29 -12.89 20.91 -17.37
C GLU A 29 -13.51 19.52 -17.52
N SER A 30 -14.17 19.29 -18.63
CA SER A 30 -14.75 17.98 -18.94
C SER A 30 -13.93 17.33 -20.03
N PRO A 31 -13.56 16.07 -19.87
CA PRO A 31 -12.81 15.37 -20.89
C PRO A 31 -13.62 15.30 -22.19
N THR A 32 -12.92 15.36 -23.32
CA THR A 32 -13.54 15.15 -24.64
C THR A 32 -13.96 13.69 -24.82
N ARG A 33 -14.87 13.42 -25.76
CA ARG A 33 -15.26 12.04 -26.07
C ARG A 33 -14.09 11.16 -26.48
N ASN A 34 -13.10 11.71 -27.20
CA ASN A 34 -11.90 10.98 -27.58
C ASN A 34 -11.05 10.63 -26.38
N GLN A 35 -10.82 11.56 -25.46
CA GLN A 35 -10.10 11.30 -24.22
C GLN A 35 -10.79 10.20 -23.40
N VAL A 36 -12.11 10.29 -23.24
CA VAL A 36 -12.86 9.23 -22.52
C VAL A 36 -12.77 7.88 -23.22
N ALA A 37 -12.60 7.85 -24.54
CA ALA A 37 -12.54 6.60 -25.31
C ALA A 37 -11.17 5.89 -25.23
N THR A 38 -10.08 6.63 -24.96
CA THR A 38 -8.71 6.11 -25.04
C THR A 38 -7.84 6.42 -23.82
N GLU A 39 -8.36 7.20 -22.90
CA GLU A 39 -7.70 7.63 -21.67
C GLU A 39 -8.61 7.33 -20.46
N TYR A 40 -8.21 7.74 -19.28
CA TYR A 40 -8.94 7.48 -18.04
C TYR A 40 -9.17 5.97 -17.85
N TYR A 41 -10.40 5.56 -17.61
CA TYR A 41 -10.77 4.16 -17.38
C TYR A 41 -10.75 3.26 -18.64
N ASN A 42 -10.42 3.79 -19.81
CA ASN A 42 -10.29 3.06 -21.08
C ASN A 42 -8.85 3.15 -21.64
N ASP A 43 -7.88 3.26 -20.76
CA ASP A 43 -6.46 3.42 -21.06
C ASP A 43 -5.70 2.11 -21.31
N GLY A 44 -6.41 1.01 -21.46
CA GLY A 44 -5.85 -0.33 -21.67
C GLY A 44 -5.69 -1.16 -20.39
N THR A 45 -5.93 -0.58 -19.21
CA THR A 45 -5.83 -1.32 -17.95
C THR A 45 -6.84 -2.47 -17.86
N LYS A 46 -8.07 -2.28 -18.35
CA LYS A 46 -9.11 -3.33 -18.32
C LYS A 46 -8.73 -4.55 -19.13
N GLU A 47 -8.07 -4.35 -20.28
CA GLU A 47 -7.56 -5.42 -21.13
C GLU A 47 -6.43 -6.19 -20.42
N ALA A 48 -5.53 -5.50 -19.72
CA ALA A 48 -4.49 -6.14 -18.91
C ALA A 48 -5.09 -6.94 -17.74
N VAL A 49 -6.07 -6.37 -17.04
CA VAL A 49 -6.80 -7.07 -15.97
C VAL A 49 -7.55 -8.28 -16.49
N ALA A 50 -8.18 -8.19 -17.67
CA ALA A 50 -8.87 -9.32 -18.29
C ALA A 50 -7.90 -10.45 -18.64
N MET A 51 -6.73 -10.12 -19.20
CA MET A 51 -5.67 -11.09 -19.49
C MET A 51 -5.23 -11.83 -18.22
N LEU A 52 -5.01 -11.10 -17.11
CA LEU A 52 -4.63 -11.71 -15.84
C LEU A 52 -5.71 -12.67 -15.32
N LYS A 53 -6.97 -12.27 -15.35
CA LYS A 53 -8.10 -13.13 -14.90
C LYS A 53 -8.31 -14.39 -15.74
N GLU A 54 -7.84 -14.41 -16.98
CA GLU A 54 -7.85 -15.60 -17.83
C GLU A 54 -6.69 -16.56 -17.50
N GLN A 55 -5.58 -16.04 -16.95
CA GLN A 55 -4.37 -16.81 -16.64
C GLN A 55 -4.32 -17.28 -15.19
N ASP A 56 -4.94 -16.55 -14.28
CA ASP A 56 -4.88 -16.77 -12.82
C ASP A 56 -6.25 -16.51 -12.19
N ASP A 57 -6.85 -17.54 -11.64
CA ASP A 57 -8.13 -17.52 -10.93
C ASP A 57 -7.99 -17.38 -9.40
N SER A 58 -6.76 -17.27 -8.89
CA SER A 58 -6.50 -17.07 -7.48
C SER A 58 -6.93 -15.68 -6.99
N VAL A 59 -6.99 -15.49 -5.67
CA VAL A 59 -7.23 -14.18 -5.07
C VAL A 59 -5.90 -13.44 -4.96
N TYR A 60 -5.82 -12.26 -5.57
CA TYR A 60 -4.64 -11.40 -5.53
C TYR A 60 -5.02 -9.93 -5.63
N ARG A 61 -4.05 -9.07 -5.34
CA ARG A 61 -4.11 -7.63 -5.65
C ARG A 61 -3.20 -7.27 -6.82
N ILE A 62 -3.59 -6.19 -7.48
CA ILE A 62 -2.85 -5.58 -8.59
C ILE A 62 -2.48 -4.16 -8.18
N GLU A 63 -1.24 -3.77 -8.43
CA GLU A 63 -0.79 -2.39 -8.38
C GLU A 63 -0.45 -1.85 -9.76
N LYS A 64 -0.41 -0.52 -9.88
CA LYS A 64 -0.07 0.17 -11.13
C LYS A 64 1.03 1.21 -10.89
N SER A 65 1.91 1.38 -11.86
CA SER A 65 2.89 2.46 -11.88
C SER A 65 2.31 3.81 -12.37
N TYR A 66 1.00 3.90 -12.55
CA TYR A 66 0.32 5.08 -13.08
C TYR A 66 -1.12 5.16 -12.54
N THR A 67 -1.67 6.36 -12.53
CA THR A 67 -3.08 6.60 -12.21
C THR A 67 -3.86 6.80 -13.51
N SER A 68 -4.99 6.08 -13.68
CA SER A 68 -5.85 6.22 -14.86
C SER A 68 -6.74 7.46 -14.74
N ALA A 69 -7.47 7.58 -13.64
CA ALA A 69 -8.34 8.71 -13.36
C ALA A 69 -8.35 9.12 -11.88
N SER A 70 -8.15 8.19 -10.97
CA SER A 70 -8.09 8.42 -9.53
C SER A 70 -7.48 7.21 -8.81
N GLU A 71 -7.18 7.37 -7.54
CA GLU A 71 -6.71 6.27 -6.67
C GLU A 71 -7.75 5.16 -6.52
N ASN A 72 -9.01 5.40 -6.86
CA ASN A 72 -10.08 4.40 -6.86
C ASN A 72 -10.20 3.63 -8.20
N ASP A 73 -9.19 3.64 -9.02
CA ASP A 73 -9.16 2.99 -10.32
C ASP A 73 -9.53 1.49 -10.24
N GLY A 74 -9.10 0.79 -9.19
CA GLY A 74 -9.42 -0.62 -8.96
C GLY A 74 -10.93 -0.89 -8.99
N MET A 75 -11.73 -0.05 -8.33
CA MET A 75 -13.20 -0.17 -8.34
C MET A 75 -13.80 0.02 -9.74
N SER A 76 -13.25 0.95 -10.52
CA SER A 76 -13.77 1.33 -11.83
C SER A 76 -13.28 0.42 -12.96
N GLN A 77 -12.12 -0.19 -12.78
CA GLN A 77 -11.46 -1.05 -13.76
C GLN A 77 -11.56 -2.55 -13.41
N GLY A 78 -12.14 -2.88 -12.25
CA GLY A 78 -12.53 -4.23 -11.87
C GLY A 78 -11.40 -5.12 -11.37
N TYR A 79 -10.46 -4.56 -10.60
CA TYR A 79 -9.40 -5.30 -9.91
C TYR A 79 -9.31 -4.93 -8.43
N ASN A 80 -8.69 -5.77 -7.62
CA ASN A 80 -8.39 -5.49 -6.22
C ASN A 80 -7.09 -4.69 -6.16
N GLY A 81 -7.17 -3.42 -5.76
CA GLY A 81 -6.01 -2.53 -5.54
C GLY A 81 -5.86 -2.18 -4.07
N LEU A 82 -4.76 -1.51 -3.72
CA LEU A 82 -4.47 -0.99 -2.38
C LEU A 82 -4.66 0.53 -2.31
N SER A 83 -4.34 1.25 -3.38
CA SER A 83 -4.48 2.70 -3.43
C SER A 83 -5.97 3.08 -3.39
N VAL A 84 -6.31 4.05 -2.54
CA VAL A 84 -7.70 4.45 -2.31
C VAL A 84 -7.80 5.92 -1.88
N TYR A 85 -8.81 6.61 -2.40
CA TYR A 85 -9.26 7.91 -1.93
C TYR A 85 -10.67 7.79 -1.35
N MET A 86 -10.79 7.84 -0.03
CA MET A 86 -12.07 7.78 0.69
C MET A 86 -12.05 8.69 1.91
N SER A 87 -13.19 9.36 2.16
CA SER A 87 -13.36 10.18 3.38
C SER A 87 -13.53 9.34 4.66
N THR A 88 -13.73 8.04 4.52
CA THR A 88 -14.01 7.09 5.62
C THR A 88 -13.14 5.85 5.51
N ASN A 89 -11.82 6.04 5.35
CA ASN A 89 -10.89 4.93 5.35
C ASN A 89 -10.92 4.19 6.68
N PRO A 90 -10.76 2.85 6.69
CA PRO A 90 -10.56 2.08 7.91
C PRO A 90 -9.41 2.65 8.73
N ALA A 91 -9.59 2.78 10.04
CA ALA A 91 -8.54 3.26 10.93
C ALA A 91 -7.30 2.35 10.88
N SER A 92 -7.49 1.05 10.72
CA SER A 92 -6.43 0.06 10.56
C SER A 92 -5.61 0.25 9.28
N LEU A 93 -6.25 0.59 8.14
CA LEU A 93 -5.55 0.94 6.91
C LEU A 93 -4.64 2.14 7.12
N VAL A 94 -5.16 3.17 7.78
CA VAL A 94 -4.39 4.39 8.08
C VAL A 94 -3.26 4.10 9.08
N ALA A 95 -3.51 3.27 10.10
CA ALA A 95 -2.51 2.87 11.08
C ALA A 95 -1.38 2.04 10.43
N TYR A 96 -1.74 1.04 9.64
CA TYR A 96 -0.77 0.24 8.88
C TYR A 96 0.10 1.13 7.97
N HIS A 97 -0.53 2.05 7.27
CA HIS A 97 0.19 2.95 6.39
C HIS A 97 1.15 3.89 7.16
N LYS A 98 0.72 4.41 8.32
CA LYS A 98 1.60 5.22 9.18
C LYS A 98 2.78 4.43 9.74
N MET A 99 2.59 3.14 10.01
CA MET A 99 3.62 2.27 10.55
C MET A 99 4.67 1.89 9.52
N TYR A 100 4.25 1.66 8.28
CA TYR A 100 5.07 1.05 7.23
C TYR A 100 5.18 1.89 5.95
N GLY A 101 4.33 2.88 5.76
CA GLY A 101 4.26 3.69 4.55
C GLY A 101 5.08 4.98 4.62
N PRO A 102 5.19 5.71 3.51
CA PRO A 102 5.79 7.03 3.51
C PRO A 102 4.91 8.03 4.27
N GLU A 103 5.53 9.03 4.89
CA GLU A 103 4.89 10.00 5.80
C GLU A 103 3.84 10.93 5.13
N THR A 104 3.70 10.91 3.81
CA THR A 104 3.04 11.96 3.02
C THR A 104 1.51 11.86 2.93
N LEU A 105 0.83 11.06 3.76
CA LEU A 105 -0.58 10.77 3.54
C LEU A 105 -1.53 11.54 4.44
N SER A 106 -2.53 12.12 3.79
CA SER A 106 -3.77 12.50 4.47
C SER A 106 -4.59 11.25 4.77
N GLY A 107 -5.31 11.18 5.90
CA GLY A 107 -6.15 10.03 6.24
C GLY A 107 -7.23 9.68 5.21
N ASN A 108 -7.42 10.50 4.17
CA ASN A 108 -8.38 10.29 3.08
C ASN A 108 -7.75 9.70 1.82
N PHE A 109 -6.44 9.82 1.69
CA PHE A 109 -5.69 9.38 0.53
C PHE A 109 -4.64 8.39 0.98
N VAL A 110 -4.68 7.19 0.45
CA VAL A 110 -3.71 6.13 0.72
C VAL A 110 -3.19 5.64 -0.61
N ASP A 111 -1.90 5.84 -0.82
CA ASP A 111 -1.17 5.32 -1.97
C ASP A 111 -0.09 4.38 -1.47
N PHE A 112 -0.09 3.15 -1.94
CA PHE A 112 0.94 2.18 -1.61
C PHE A 112 2.05 2.29 -2.64
N ASN A 113 3.20 2.74 -2.19
CA ASN A 113 4.38 2.81 -3.02
C ASN A 113 4.85 1.39 -3.39
N MET A 114 4.95 1.15 -4.68
CA MET A 114 5.32 -0.14 -5.27
C MET A 114 6.81 -0.48 -5.15
N ASP A 115 7.61 0.43 -4.64
CA ASP A 115 9.06 0.23 -4.51
C ASP A 115 9.41 -0.79 -3.40
N ASP A 116 8.48 -1.08 -2.48
CA ASP A 116 8.64 -2.13 -1.46
C ASP A 116 7.88 -3.40 -1.83
N TYR A 117 8.53 -4.23 -2.63
CA TYR A 117 7.97 -5.48 -3.15
C TYR A 117 7.68 -6.54 -2.08
N ILE A 118 8.38 -6.54 -0.95
CA ILE A 118 8.11 -7.44 0.18
C ILE A 118 6.84 -6.99 0.91
N ARG A 119 6.71 -5.71 1.19
CA ARG A 119 5.51 -5.17 1.82
C ARG A 119 4.27 -5.33 0.94
N SER A 120 4.42 -5.09 -0.35
CA SER A 120 3.37 -5.37 -1.34
C SER A 120 2.96 -6.85 -1.30
N SER A 121 3.93 -7.77 -1.17
CA SER A 121 3.66 -9.21 -1.03
C SER A 121 2.88 -9.55 0.22
N LEU A 122 3.26 -8.98 1.38
CA LEU A 122 2.54 -9.15 2.65
C LEU A 122 1.09 -8.65 2.57
N LEU A 123 0.83 -7.67 1.71
CA LEU A 123 -0.52 -7.17 1.43
C LEU A 123 -1.27 -7.95 0.34
N GLY A 124 -0.68 -9.02 -0.18
CA GLY A 124 -1.29 -9.87 -1.20
C GLY A 124 -1.21 -9.32 -2.62
N THR A 125 -0.30 -8.37 -2.89
CA THR A 125 -0.05 -7.88 -4.24
C THR A 125 0.80 -8.88 -5.01
N LYS A 126 0.26 -9.38 -6.11
CA LYS A 126 0.91 -10.36 -6.98
C LYS A 126 1.34 -9.76 -8.31
N TYR A 127 0.56 -8.83 -8.85
CA TYR A 127 0.80 -8.28 -10.18
C TYR A 127 0.99 -6.78 -10.16
N LEU A 128 1.84 -6.33 -11.10
CA LEU A 128 2.12 -4.94 -11.40
C LEU A 128 1.75 -4.67 -12.86
N ILE A 129 0.88 -3.68 -13.12
CA ILE A 129 0.59 -3.17 -14.46
C ILE A 129 1.31 -1.83 -14.63
N THR A 130 2.07 -1.70 -15.72
CA THR A 130 2.88 -0.50 -15.96
C THR A 130 2.45 0.26 -17.20
N GLY A 131 2.79 1.54 -17.24
CA GLY A 131 2.73 2.35 -18.46
C GLY A 131 3.76 1.89 -19.50
N THR A 132 3.63 2.38 -20.72
CA THR A 132 4.62 2.13 -21.77
C THR A 132 5.98 2.72 -21.38
N GLY A 133 7.04 1.92 -21.52
CA GLY A 133 8.41 2.35 -21.24
C GLY A 133 8.86 2.17 -19.79
N TYR A 134 8.01 1.68 -18.89
CA TYR A 134 8.43 1.32 -17.54
C TYR A 134 9.12 -0.06 -17.55
N HIS A 135 10.28 -0.13 -16.94
CA HIS A 135 11.03 -1.37 -16.78
C HIS A 135 11.04 -1.78 -15.32
N ALA A 136 10.21 -2.78 -14.99
CA ALA A 136 10.22 -3.36 -13.66
C ALA A 136 11.56 -4.04 -13.35
N PRO A 137 12.08 -3.99 -12.10
CA PRO A 137 13.32 -4.68 -11.73
C PRO A 137 13.24 -6.18 -12.02
N GLN A 138 14.04 -6.68 -12.97
CA GLN A 138 13.96 -8.04 -13.51
C GLN A 138 14.16 -9.17 -12.48
N LYS A 139 14.85 -8.90 -11.38
CA LYS A 139 15.05 -9.89 -10.31
C LYS A 139 13.87 -10.00 -9.36
N ILE A 140 12.99 -9.00 -9.36
CA ILE A 140 11.81 -8.94 -8.51
C ILE A 140 10.58 -9.31 -9.31
N TYR A 141 10.52 -8.84 -10.55
CA TYR A 141 9.36 -8.98 -11.41
C TYR A 141 9.67 -9.77 -12.69
N THR A 142 8.79 -10.70 -13.02
CA THR A 142 8.82 -11.45 -14.29
C THR A 142 7.69 -10.94 -15.20
N SER A 143 8.01 -10.64 -16.46
CA SER A 143 6.99 -10.26 -17.43
C SER A 143 6.05 -11.44 -17.71
N VAL A 144 4.74 -11.22 -17.57
CA VAL A 144 3.69 -12.20 -17.89
C VAL A 144 2.96 -11.87 -19.19
N GLY A 145 3.20 -10.70 -19.78
CA GLY A 145 2.67 -10.33 -21.07
C GLY A 145 2.32 -8.85 -21.20
N GLU A 146 1.66 -8.54 -22.32
CA GLU A 146 1.16 -7.20 -22.64
C GLU A 146 -0.28 -7.28 -23.14
N ALA A 147 -1.12 -6.36 -22.70
CA ALA A 147 -2.47 -6.19 -23.19
C ALA A 147 -2.92 -4.73 -23.08
N GLY A 148 -3.71 -4.24 -24.02
CA GLY A 148 -4.19 -2.86 -24.06
C GLY A 148 -3.07 -1.80 -24.12
N GLY A 149 -1.86 -2.17 -24.58
CA GLY A 149 -0.68 -1.28 -24.56
C GLY A 149 -0.08 -1.10 -23.16
N ARG A 150 -0.37 -2.03 -22.24
CA ARG A 150 0.17 -2.09 -20.88
C ARG A 150 1.05 -3.32 -20.74
N SER A 151 2.19 -3.17 -20.08
CA SER A 151 3.04 -4.29 -19.70
C SER A 151 2.61 -4.80 -18.33
N VAL A 152 2.61 -6.11 -18.16
CA VAL A 152 2.17 -6.79 -16.94
C VAL A 152 3.29 -7.66 -16.39
N PHE A 153 3.53 -7.54 -15.10
CA PHE A 153 4.60 -8.24 -14.41
C PHE A 153 4.05 -8.98 -13.18
N GLU A 154 4.63 -10.15 -12.88
CA GLU A 154 4.38 -10.89 -11.66
C GLU A 154 5.51 -10.65 -10.66
N ASN A 155 5.18 -10.32 -9.42
CA ASN A 155 6.10 -10.24 -8.31
C ASN A 155 6.54 -11.64 -7.90
N GLN A 156 7.82 -11.97 -8.01
CA GLN A 156 8.39 -13.28 -7.65
C GLN A 156 8.33 -13.55 -6.14
N TYR A 157 8.21 -12.49 -5.35
CA TYR A 157 8.05 -12.56 -3.89
C TYR A 157 6.58 -12.60 -3.45
N ALA A 158 5.61 -12.72 -4.37
CA ALA A 158 4.21 -12.78 -4.01
C ALA A 158 3.93 -13.90 -3.01
N LEU A 159 3.21 -13.56 -1.95
CA LEU A 159 2.71 -14.49 -0.94
C LEU A 159 1.27 -14.91 -1.28
N PRO A 160 0.81 -16.07 -0.78
CA PRO A 160 -0.60 -16.44 -0.83
C PRO A 160 -1.48 -15.37 -0.19
N PHE A 161 -2.75 -15.29 -0.59
CA PHE A 161 -3.70 -14.35 0.02
C PHE A 161 -4.20 -14.86 1.39
N GLY A 162 -3.25 -15.01 2.30
CA GLY A 162 -3.31 -15.56 3.64
C GLY A 162 -2.09 -16.44 3.88
N TYR A 163 -1.48 -16.33 5.06
CA TYR A 163 -0.28 -17.06 5.44
C TYR A 163 -0.20 -17.23 6.96
N LEU A 164 0.55 -18.24 7.42
CA LEU A 164 0.61 -18.65 8.83
C LEU A 164 1.91 -18.18 9.50
N TYR A 165 1.77 -17.54 10.64
CA TYR A 165 2.86 -17.25 11.56
C TYR A 165 2.90 -18.26 12.72
N ASP A 166 4.09 -18.62 13.15
CA ASP A 166 4.34 -19.43 14.34
C ASP A 166 5.01 -18.66 15.48
N LYS A 167 5.41 -17.41 15.25
CA LYS A 167 6.13 -16.55 16.20
C LYS A 167 5.47 -15.18 16.36
N GLU A 168 5.68 -14.60 17.54
CA GLU A 168 5.12 -13.33 17.95
C GLU A 168 6.21 -12.32 18.30
N TRP A 169 6.03 -11.09 17.87
CA TRP A 169 6.79 -9.91 18.30
C TRP A 169 6.07 -9.18 19.43
N ASN A 170 6.84 -8.50 20.26
CA ASN A 170 6.29 -7.45 21.11
C ASN A 170 6.02 -6.20 20.25
N GLN A 171 4.81 -5.65 20.31
CA GLN A 171 4.43 -4.46 19.53
C GLN A 171 5.36 -3.27 19.77
N GLU A 172 5.75 -3.00 21.03
CA GLU A 172 6.62 -1.86 21.37
C GLU A 172 8.02 -2.05 20.80
N GLU A 173 8.54 -3.30 20.75
CA GLU A 173 9.82 -3.59 20.10
C GLU A 173 9.75 -3.26 18.60
N VAL A 174 8.66 -3.64 17.91
CA VAL A 174 8.51 -3.36 16.48
C VAL A 174 8.34 -1.86 16.20
N LYS A 175 7.64 -1.13 17.06
CA LYS A 175 7.47 0.33 16.89
C LYS A 175 8.81 1.09 16.89
N GLU A 176 9.77 0.63 17.69
CA GLU A 176 11.10 1.25 17.80
C GLU A 176 12.08 0.82 16.70
N MET A 177 11.72 -0.17 15.87
CA MET A 177 12.56 -0.62 14.77
C MET A 177 12.61 0.41 13.64
N SER A 178 13.68 0.35 12.83
CA SER A 178 13.78 1.06 11.56
C SER A 178 12.72 0.60 10.56
N GLY A 179 12.47 1.36 9.50
CA GLY A 179 11.51 0.97 8.46
C GLY A 179 11.87 -0.36 7.80
N LEU A 180 13.15 -0.58 7.56
CA LEU A 180 13.68 -1.82 7.00
C LEU A 180 13.51 -3.00 7.98
N ASP A 181 13.89 -2.81 9.25
CA ASP A 181 13.77 -3.86 10.26
C ASP A 181 12.29 -4.23 10.53
N LYS A 182 11.37 -3.26 10.45
CA LYS A 182 9.92 -3.52 10.49
C LYS A 182 9.45 -4.44 9.37
N THR A 183 9.94 -4.22 8.15
CA THR A 183 9.64 -5.10 7.02
C THR A 183 10.16 -6.51 7.26
N LEU A 184 11.40 -6.66 7.74
CA LEU A 184 12.00 -7.96 8.08
C LEU A 184 11.29 -8.63 9.27
N ALA A 185 10.90 -7.87 10.28
CA ALA A 185 10.10 -8.36 11.40
C ALA A 185 8.76 -8.94 10.94
N SER A 186 8.10 -8.27 9.97
CA SER A 186 6.85 -8.75 9.38
C SER A 186 6.98 -10.05 8.58
N LEU A 187 8.19 -10.43 8.16
CA LEU A 187 8.45 -11.75 7.56
C LEU A 187 8.67 -12.85 8.61
N SER A 188 9.19 -12.50 9.80
CA SER A 188 9.59 -13.47 10.82
C SER A 188 8.55 -13.72 11.90
N GLY A 189 7.51 -12.88 12.01
CA GLY A 189 6.48 -13.02 13.02
C GLY A 189 5.39 -11.95 12.90
N PHE A 190 4.38 -12.08 13.73
CA PHE A 190 3.30 -11.11 13.86
C PHE A 190 3.32 -10.47 15.26
N TYR A 191 2.55 -9.41 15.45
CA TYR A 191 2.24 -8.87 16.77
C TYR A 191 0.77 -8.47 16.85
N TYR A 192 0.21 -8.55 18.07
CA TYR A 192 -1.14 -8.07 18.31
C TYR A 192 -1.15 -6.54 18.42
N THR A 193 -2.16 -5.94 17.80
CA THR A 193 -2.43 -4.50 17.91
C THR A 193 -3.63 -4.31 18.85
N ASP A 194 -3.45 -3.58 19.95
CA ASP A 194 -4.51 -3.20 20.92
C ASP A 194 -5.29 -4.37 21.56
N ALA A 195 -4.69 -5.52 21.75
CA ALA A 195 -5.36 -6.66 22.36
C ALA A 195 -5.07 -6.76 23.87
N GLU A 196 -6.13 -6.90 24.69
CA GLU A 196 -6.03 -7.02 26.16
C GLU A 196 -5.72 -8.45 26.63
N GLU A 197 -6.27 -9.47 25.95
CA GLU A 197 -6.00 -10.88 26.23
C GLU A 197 -5.70 -11.62 24.93
N THR A 198 -4.50 -12.18 24.82
CA THR A 198 -4.02 -12.87 23.62
C THR A 198 -3.42 -14.22 23.97
N PRO A 199 -3.55 -15.22 23.08
CA PRO A 199 -2.70 -16.42 23.14
C PRO A 199 -1.23 -16.04 23.04
N SER A 200 -0.34 -16.83 23.62
CA SER A 200 1.12 -16.61 23.57
C SER A 200 1.76 -17.52 22.54
N TYR A 201 2.70 -16.95 21.79
CA TYR A 201 3.50 -17.64 20.82
C TYR A 201 4.98 -17.60 21.19
N GLN A 202 5.80 -18.34 20.48
CA GLN A 202 7.27 -18.20 20.61
C GLN A 202 7.70 -16.81 20.17
N LYS A 203 8.70 -16.25 20.87
CA LYS A 203 9.23 -14.94 20.49
C LYS A 203 9.88 -15.01 19.11
N ALA A 204 9.56 -14.04 18.27
CA ALA A 204 10.22 -13.83 16.99
C ALA A 204 11.56 -13.08 17.18
N ASP A 205 12.47 -13.29 16.24
CA ASP A 205 13.75 -12.61 16.17
C ASP A 205 13.98 -12.14 14.73
N LEU A 206 14.72 -11.03 14.57
CA LEU A 206 15.18 -10.60 13.25
C LEU A 206 16.19 -11.63 12.67
N PRO A 207 16.20 -11.81 11.35
CA PRO A 207 17.24 -12.61 10.71
C PRO A 207 18.62 -11.98 10.95
N GLU A 208 19.67 -12.80 10.90
CA GLU A 208 21.04 -12.29 10.98
C GLU A 208 21.31 -11.32 9.82
N GLN A 209 21.80 -10.14 10.15
CA GLN A 209 22.09 -9.07 9.19
C GLN A 209 23.60 -8.82 9.15
N THR A 210 24.08 -8.45 7.97
CA THR A 210 25.45 -7.95 7.80
C THR A 210 25.36 -6.49 7.35
N ASP A 211 25.94 -5.58 8.12
CA ASP A 211 25.98 -4.15 7.81
C ASP A 211 27.34 -3.80 7.18
N LEU A 212 27.28 -3.03 6.09
CA LEU A 212 28.46 -2.57 5.37
C LEU A 212 28.31 -1.08 5.04
N SER A 213 29.27 -0.25 5.50
CA SER A 213 29.31 1.15 5.10
C SER A 213 29.69 1.29 3.63
N LEU A 214 28.92 2.07 2.88
CA LEU A 214 29.18 2.43 1.49
C LEU A 214 29.91 3.77 1.35
N LEU A 215 30.13 4.54 2.41
CA LEU A 215 30.77 5.87 2.36
C LEU A 215 32.18 5.82 1.73
N ASP A 216 32.93 4.74 1.96
CA ASP A 216 34.25 4.57 1.40
C ASP A 216 34.27 4.39 -0.13
N TYR A 217 33.14 3.94 -0.72
CA TYR A 217 32.99 3.76 -2.16
C TYR A 217 32.71 5.07 -2.91
N ALA A 218 32.39 6.17 -2.22
CA ALA A 218 32.24 7.47 -2.87
C ALA A 218 33.55 7.85 -3.55
N ASP A 219 33.51 8.15 -4.85
CA ASP A 219 34.72 8.42 -5.65
C ASP A 219 34.63 9.74 -6.41
N THR A 220 33.54 9.97 -7.11
CA THR A 220 33.36 11.14 -7.98
C THR A 220 32.17 11.99 -7.55
N ALA A 221 32.33 13.31 -7.71
CA ALA A 221 31.26 14.28 -7.54
C ALA A 221 31.11 15.11 -8.80
N THR A 222 29.88 15.41 -9.18
CA THR A 222 29.53 16.24 -10.34
C THR A 222 28.73 17.43 -9.86
N ASP A 223 29.00 18.61 -10.42
CA ASP A 223 28.33 19.87 -10.07
C ASP A 223 28.28 20.17 -8.55
N CYS A 224 29.25 19.65 -7.80
CA CYS A 224 29.41 19.91 -6.38
C CYS A 224 30.85 19.65 -5.93
N THR A 225 31.15 20.04 -4.69
CA THR A 225 32.40 19.69 -4.00
C THR A 225 32.09 18.62 -2.96
N MET A 226 32.85 17.53 -2.97
CA MET A 226 32.74 16.42 -2.02
C MET A 226 33.98 16.42 -1.09
N GLU A 227 33.73 16.40 0.23
CA GLU A 227 34.76 16.26 1.24
C GLU A 227 34.42 15.11 2.20
N LYS A 228 35.31 14.13 2.33
CA LYS A 228 35.17 13.02 3.28
C LYS A 228 35.72 13.43 4.63
N GLY A 229 34.92 13.32 5.68
CA GLY A 229 35.25 13.68 7.05
C GLY A 229 34.82 12.61 8.07
N SER A 230 35.02 12.90 9.34
CA SER A 230 34.64 11.99 10.44
C SER A 230 33.12 11.87 10.63
N GLU A 231 32.35 12.83 10.13
CA GLU A 231 30.90 12.89 10.25
C GLU A 231 30.19 12.36 8.97
N GLY A 232 30.95 11.90 7.98
CA GLY A 232 30.44 11.43 6.70
C GLY A 232 31.01 12.19 5.50
N ILE A 233 30.21 12.35 4.48
CA ILE A 233 30.55 13.04 3.24
C ILE A 233 29.82 14.38 3.19
N THR A 234 30.58 15.48 3.24
CA THR A 234 30.03 16.81 3.03
C THR A 234 29.94 17.11 1.52
N VAL A 235 28.76 17.46 1.05
CA VAL A 235 28.50 17.91 -0.32
C VAL A 235 28.17 19.39 -0.28
N SER A 236 28.93 20.21 -0.96
CA SER A 236 28.80 21.67 -0.95
C SER A 236 28.99 22.28 -2.34
N ASN A 237 28.79 23.59 -2.47
CA ASN A 237 28.90 24.30 -3.75
C ASN A 237 28.00 23.67 -4.83
N LEU A 238 26.73 23.45 -4.51
CA LEU A 238 25.79 22.72 -5.35
C LEU A 238 25.46 23.51 -6.63
N GLY A 239 25.70 22.88 -7.78
CA GLY A 239 25.37 23.39 -9.11
C GLY A 239 23.98 23.01 -9.59
N ALA A 240 23.84 22.72 -10.87
CA ALA A 240 22.55 22.39 -11.48
C ALA A 240 22.13 20.93 -11.34
N ASP A 241 23.12 20.00 -11.24
CA ASP A 241 22.90 18.56 -11.11
C ASP A 241 23.92 17.96 -10.11
N PRO A 242 23.87 18.39 -8.81
CA PRO A 242 24.86 17.99 -7.83
C PRO A 242 24.66 16.53 -7.40
N ASN A 243 25.68 15.73 -7.59
CA ASN A 243 25.62 14.31 -7.25
C ASN A 243 26.97 13.74 -6.83
N VAL A 244 26.90 12.62 -6.08
CA VAL A 244 28.05 11.80 -5.66
C VAL A 244 27.83 10.38 -6.16
N VAL A 245 28.83 9.81 -6.85
CA VAL A 245 28.80 8.45 -7.39
C VAL A 245 29.62 7.51 -6.51
N PHE A 246 29.08 6.31 -6.32
CA PHE A 246 29.65 5.21 -5.55
C PHE A 246 29.89 4.01 -6.51
N PRO A 247 31.00 4.03 -7.26
CA PRO A 247 31.35 2.95 -8.18
C PRO A 247 31.89 1.74 -7.41
N GLY A 248 31.86 0.57 -8.06
CA GLY A 248 32.53 -0.62 -7.53
C GLY A 248 31.76 -1.34 -6.41
N VAL A 249 30.47 -0.98 -6.18
CA VAL A 249 29.63 -1.64 -5.17
C VAL A 249 29.09 -3.01 -5.63
N ALA A 250 29.39 -3.45 -6.84
CA ALA A 250 28.89 -4.72 -7.40
C ALA A 250 29.11 -5.94 -6.51
N SER A 251 30.27 -6.00 -5.84
CA SER A 251 30.58 -7.12 -4.92
C SER A 251 29.72 -7.11 -3.66
N CYS A 252 29.16 -5.96 -3.30
CA CYS A 252 28.28 -5.80 -2.15
C CYS A 252 26.87 -6.35 -2.42
N PHE A 253 26.45 -6.39 -3.68
CA PHE A 253 25.10 -6.80 -4.13
C PHE A 253 25.13 -8.11 -4.94
N ALA A 254 26.18 -8.91 -4.83
CA ALA A 254 26.41 -10.05 -5.72
C ALA A 254 25.55 -11.28 -5.37
N ASP A 255 25.14 -11.44 -4.13
CA ASP A 255 24.35 -12.58 -3.66
C ASP A 255 22.85 -12.30 -3.87
N ASN A 256 22.23 -13.10 -4.74
CA ASN A 256 20.82 -12.92 -5.10
C ASN A 256 19.84 -13.58 -4.11
N ASP A 257 20.34 -14.43 -3.23
CA ASP A 257 19.53 -15.12 -2.22
C ASP A 257 19.36 -14.29 -0.95
N LYS A 258 20.03 -13.12 -0.88
CA LYS A 258 19.92 -12.17 0.21
C LYS A 258 19.01 -11.00 -0.12
N LEU A 259 18.37 -10.47 0.91
CA LEU A 259 17.75 -9.16 0.84
C LEU A 259 18.82 -8.07 1.01
N TYR A 260 18.68 -7.02 0.22
CA TYR A 260 19.53 -5.85 0.31
C TYR A 260 18.69 -4.65 0.74
N GLY A 261 18.98 -4.14 1.93
CA GLY A 261 18.45 -2.88 2.40
C GLY A 261 19.47 -1.78 2.24
N LEU A 262 19.07 -0.62 1.74
CA LEU A 262 19.87 0.61 1.79
C LEU A 262 19.33 1.51 2.89
N SER A 263 20.22 2.07 3.71
CA SER A 263 19.93 3.09 4.70
C SER A 263 20.81 4.30 4.42
N LEU A 264 20.20 5.45 4.18
CA LEU A 264 20.88 6.72 3.90
C LEU A 264 20.43 7.77 4.90
N THR A 265 21.35 8.23 5.76
CA THR A 265 21.09 9.31 6.72
C THR A 265 21.77 10.59 6.25
N VAL A 266 21.01 11.67 6.18
CA VAL A 266 21.45 12.95 5.65
C VAL A 266 21.14 14.09 6.62
N ASP A 267 22.12 14.93 6.89
CA ASP A 267 21.90 16.23 7.51
C ASP A 267 21.88 17.32 6.43
N ALA A 268 20.68 17.84 6.19
CA ALA A 268 20.38 18.86 5.19
C ALA A 268 19.23 19.74 5.69
N PRO A 269 19.03 20.95 5.12
CA PRO A 269 17.83 21.75 5.38
C PRO A 269 16.55 20.96 5.11
N ASP A 270 15.49 21.25 5.88
CA ASP A 270 14.18 20.67 5.66
C ASP A 270 13.69 20.98 4.23
N GLU A 271 12.87 20.07 3.69
CA GLU A 271 12.37 20.12 2.31
C GLU A 271 13.45 19.87 1.23
N THR A 272 14.68 19.47 1.61
CA THR A 272 15.69 19.03 0.64
C THR A 272 15.25 17.73 -0.01
N GLU A 273 15.16 17.72 -1.33
CA GLU A 273 14.87 16.49 -2.07
C GLU A 273 16.18 15.76 -2.38
N MET A 274 16.18 14.48 -2.13
CA MET A 274 17.29 13.56 -2.37
C MET A 274 16.85 12.50 -3.36
N ALA A 275 17.79 12.01 -4.18
CA ALA A 275 17.53 10.88 -5.05
C ALA A 275 18.68 9.88 -4.99
N VAL A 276 18.35 8.60 -4.95
CA VAL A 276 19.30 7.50 -5.01
C VAL A 276 19.07 6.74 -6.30
N TYR A 277 19.95 6.90 -7.25
CA TYR A 277 19.97 6.16 -8.51
C TYR A 277 20.81 4.90 -8.39
N TYR A 278 20.46 3.88 -9.15
CA TYR A 278 21.25 2.67 -9.26
C TYR A 278 21.39 2.18 -10.70
N GLN A 279 22.50 1.50 -10.98
CA GLN A 279 22.74 0.79 -12.23
C GLN A 279 22.82 -0.71 -11.96
N THR A 280 22.45 -1.51 -12.94
CA THR A 280 22.62 -2.96 -12.98
C THR A 280 23.44 -3.35 -14.20
N GLU A 281 23.88 -4.59 -14.31
CA GLU A 281 24.65 -5.07 -15.45
C GLU A 281 23.89 -4.82 -16.77
N GLY A 282 24.59 -4.21 -17.73
CA GLY A 282 24.06 -3.89 -19.06
C GLY A 282 23.47 -2.48 -19.19
N ASP A 283 23.37 -1.70 -18.13
CA ASP A 283 22.96 -0.30 -18.22
C ASP A 283 24.07 0.57 -18.80
N GLU A 284 23.69 1.50 -19.70
CA GLU A 284 24.63 2.46 -20.29
C GLU A 284 24.87 3.70 -19.40
N GLY A 285 24.09 3.85 -18.31
CA GLY A 285 24.15 4.96 -17.37
C GLY A 285 22.98 5.00 -16.40
N PHE A 286 22.95 6.00 -15.52
CA PHE A 286 21.84 6.23 -14.60
C PHE A 286 20.62 6.73 -15.38
N SER A 287 19.44 6.23 -15.05
CA SER A 287 18.17 6.57 -15.68
C SER A 287 17.08 6.92 -14.66
N ALA A 288 16.11 7.73 -15.08
CA ALA A 288 14.95 8.07 -14.26
C ALA A 288 14.02 6.89 -13.96
N GLU A 289 14.28 5.71 -14.53
CA GLU A 289 13.52 4.48 -14.27
C GLU A 289 14.07 3.68 -13.08
N LYS A 290 15.32 4.00 -12.68
CA LYS A 290 16.04 3.32 -11.60
C LYS A 290 16.48 4.32 -10.53
N VAL A 291 15.49 4.94 -9.89
CA VAL A 291 15.71 5.97 -8.87
C VAL A 291 14.69 5.86 -7.75
N TYR A 292 15.16 6.08 -6.55
CA TYR A 292 14.35 6.31 -5.36
C TYR A 292 14.48 7.77 -4.94
N THR A 293 13.37 8.41 -4.63
CA THR A 293 13.37 9.81 -4.19
C THR A 293 12.77 9.93 -2.80
N PHE A 294 13.35 10.79 -1.99
CA PHE A 294 12.80 11.12 -0.68
C PHE A 294 13.05 12.58 -0.33
N LYS A 295 12.32 13.07 0.65
CA LYS A 295 12.43 14.43 1.14
C LYS A 295 12.92 14.43 2.58
N VAL A 296 13.95 15.23 2.86
CA VAL A 296 14.44 15.43 4.20
C VAL A 296 13.46 16.32 4.96
N THR A 297 13.04 15.90 6.16
CA THR A 297 12.17 16.67 7.06
C THR A 297 12.82 16.74 8.44
N GLU A 298 12.29 17.63 9.33
CA GLU A 298 12.75 17.73 10.70
C GLU A 298 12.69 16.37 11.44
N ASP A 299 11.62 15.59 11.15
CA ASP A 299 11.35 14.31 11.79
C ASP A 299 11.92 13.11 11.01
N ASN A 300 12.28 13.29 9.74
CA ASN A 300 12.78 12.20 8.88
C ASN A 300 14.05 12.61 8.12
N ARG A 301 15.19 12.18 8.62
CA ARG A 301 16.53 12.39 8.04
C ARG A 301 17.15 11.10 7.53
N THR A 302 16.48 9.96 7.74
CA THR A 302 16.95 8.66 7.30
C THR A 302 15.96 8.05 6.31
N TRP A 303 16.46 7.74 5.12
CA TRP A 303 15.74 6.97 4.10
C TRP A 303 16.22 5.52 4.14
N GLU A 304 15.28 4.59 4.15
CA GLU A 304 15.55 3.16 4.12
C GLU A 304 14.71 2.48 3.06
N HIS A 305 15.32 1.61 2.26
CA HIS A 305 14.62 0.93 1.19
C HIS A 305 15.21 -0.43 0.87
N LEU A 306 14.36 -1.38 0.46
CA LEU A 306 14.78 -2.65 -0.11
C LEU A 306 15.07 -2.47 -1.59
N VAL A 307 16.26 -2.88 -2.01
CA VAL A 307 16.72 -2.75 -3.39
C VAL A 307 17.03 -4.11 -4.00
N PRO A 308 16.93 -4.27 -5.33
CA PRO A 308 17.26 -5.52 -6.00
C PRO A 308 18.75 -5.83 -5.90
N GLY A 309 19.11 -7.11 -5.92
CA GLY A 309 20.50 -7.54 -6.12
C GLY A 309 21.03 -7.19 -7.52
N GLY A 310 22.37 -7.28 -7.70
CA GLY A 310 23.04 -7.01 -8.99
C GLY A 310 23.25 -5.54 -9.29
N ILE A 311 23.14 -4.68 -8.30
CA ILE A 311 23.53 -3.26 -8.42
C ILE A 311 25.06 -3.21 -8.63
N THR A 312 25.48 -2.46 -9.64
CA THR A 312 26.89 -2.27 -10.00
C THR A 312 27.41 -0.91 -9.56
N GLU A 313 26.59 0.10 -9.58
CA GLU A 313 26.91 1.47 -9.16
C GLU A 313 25.70 2.13 -8.48
N LEU A 314 25.97 3.04 -7.54
CA LEU A 314 24.99 3.91 -6.91
C LEU A 314 25.36 5.37 -7.16
N ARG A 315 24.37 6.25 -7.18
CA ARG A 315 24.53 7.70 -7.27
C ARG A 315 23.53 8.37 -6.33
N VAL A 316 24.01 9.31 -5.53
CA VAL A 316 23.18 10.12 -4.63
C VAL A 316 23.16 11.55 -5.13
N ASP A 317 21.97 12.05 -5.44
CA ASP A 317 21.74 13.44 -5.85
C ASP A 317 21.19 14.24 -4.68
N VAL A 318 21.63 15.49 -4.58
CA VAL A 318 21.16 16.48 -3.61
C VAL A 318 20.49 17.62 -4.37
N SER A 319 19.19 17.84 -4.18
CA SER A 319 18.52 18.91 -4.92
C SER A 319 18.98 20.30 -4.50
N SER A 320 19.10 21.19 -5.46
CA SER A 320 19.31 22.61 -5.27
C SER A 320 17.94 23.30 -4.98
N PRO A 321 17.82 24.39 -4.17
CA PRO A 321 18.90 25.34 -3.84
C PRO A 321 19.43 25.27 -2.39
N VAL A 322 19.91 24.18 -1.90
CA VAL A 322 20.57 24.13 -0.59
C VAL A 322 22.07 24.50 -0.72
N GLU A 323 22.68 25.02 0.33
CA GLU A 323 24.09 25.41 0.31
C GLU A 323 25.02 24.20 0.49
N SER A 324 24.60 23.25 1.33
CA SER A 324 25.34 22.01 1.60
C SER A 324 24.43 20.95 2.23
N ALA A 325 24.85 19.71 2.10
CA ALA A 325 24.30 18.56 2.82
C ALA A 325 25.43 17.67 3.32
N VAL A 326 25.20 16.92 4.39
CA VAL A 326 26.13 15.91 4.90
C VAL A 326 25.46 14.55 4.80
N ILE A 327 26.05 13.64 4.05
CA ILE A 327 25.70 12.22 4.04
C ILE A 327 26.40 11.61 5.24
N ASN A 328 25.71 11.54 6.39
CA ASN A 328 26.28 11.07 7.65
C ASN A 328 26.49 9.55 7.64
N ASN A 329 25.55 8.83 7.02
CA ASN A 329 25.60 7.39 6.89
C ASN A 329 25.04 6.94 5.55
N PHE A 330 25.70 5.95 4.92
CA PHE A 330 25.18 5.23 3.79
C PHE A 330 25.58 3.77 3.97
N GLU A 331 24.61 2.95 4.32
CA GLU A 331 24.83 1.55 4.70
C GLU A 331 24.03 0.60 3.84
N LEU A 332 24.67 -0.52 3.57
CA LEU A 332 24.04 -1.72 3.02
C LEU A 332 23.78 -2.68 4.18
N LYS A 333 22.53 -3.10 4.33
CA LYS A 333 22.12 -4.20 5.19
C LYS A 333 21.77 -5.41 4.31
N SER A 334 22.37 -6.55 4.56
CA SER A 334 22.05 -7.78 3.82
C SER A 334 21.66 -8.91 4.76
N CYS A 335 20.59 -9.63 4.41
CA CYS A 335 20.16 -10.83 5.10
C CYS A 335 19.70 -11.90 4.10
N ASP A 336 19.74 -13.15 4.52
CA ASP A 336 19.19 -14.24 3.71
C ASP A 336 17.66 -14.20 3.78
N ILE A 337 16.99 -14.14 2.61
CA ILE A 337 15.53 -14.12 2.51
C ILE A 337 14.92 -15.36 3.16
N THR A 338 15.54 -16.52 3.01
CA THR A 338 15.02 -17.78 3.56
C THR A 338 15.09 -17.80 5.09
N GLU A 339 16.12 -17.19 5.67
CA GLU A 339 16.26 -17.03 7.11
C GLU A 339 15.31 -15.99 7.70
N SER A 340 14.79 -15.09 6.86
CA SER A 340 13.82 -14.05 7.29
C SER A 340 12.41 -14.57 7.58
N GLY A 341 12.14 -15.84 7.35
CA GLY A 341 10.79 -16.42 7.49
C GLY A 341 9.95 -16.38 6.21
N TYR A 342 10.39 -15.70 5.15
CA TYR A 342 9.65 -15.56 3.90
C TYR A 342 9.22 -16.91 3.30
N THR A 343 10.13 -17.90 3.25
CA THR A 343 9.81 -19.23 2.72
C THR A 343 8.72 -19.92 3.53
N ALA A 344 8.74 -19.79 4.86
CA ALA A 344 7.70 -20.34 5.73
C ALA A 344 6.34 -19.70 5.48
N LEU A 345 6.27 -18.39 5.22
CA LEU A 345 5.04 -17.72 4.84
C LEU A 345 4.53 -18.14 3.46
N LYS A 346 5.44 -18.28 2.49
CA LYS A 346 5.10 -18.69 1.12
C LYS A 346 4.55 -20.11 1.05
N GLU A 347 5.07 -21.02 1.88
CA GLU A 347 4.72 -22.43 1.93
C GLU A 347 3.70 -22.75 3.04
N SER A 348 3.01 -21.75 3.56
CA SER A 348 2.22 -21.86 4.78
C SER A 348 0.91 -22.64 4.68
N GLY A 349 0.64 -23.35 3.59
CA GLY A 349 -0.50 -24.29 3.49
C GLY A 349 -1.87 -23.60 3.50
N VAL A 350 -1.98 -22.44 2.89
CA VAL A 350 -3.26 -21.75 2.69
C VAL A 350 -3.69 -21.94 1.24
N ASP A 351 -4.75 -22.71 1.03
CA ASP A 351 -5.22 -23.16 -0.27
C ASP A 351 -6.69 -22.79 -0.49
N GLU A 352 -7.18 -22.97 -1.72
CA GLU A 352 -8.59 -22.79 -2.11
C GLU A 352 -9.17 -21.44 -1.68
N VAL A 353 -8.36 -20.37 -1.72
CA VAL A 353 -8.77 -19.04 -1.28
C VAL A 353 -9.83 -18.47 -2.21
N THR A 354 -10.93 -18.01 -1.62
CA THR A 354 -11.96 -17.22 -2.30
C THR A 354 -12.25 -15.95 -1.54
N PHE A 355 -12.61 -14.88 -2.25
CA PHE A 355 -13.04 -13.63 -1.65
C PHE A 355 -14.16 -12.99 -2.47
N SER A 356 -15.34 -12.95 -1.93
CA SER A 356 -16.53 -12.34 -2.56
C SER A 356 -17.54 -11.88 -1.51
N ASP A 357 -18.32 -10.85 -1.83
CA ASP A 357 -19.41 -10.34 -0.99
C ASP A 357 -19.00 -10.10 0.47
N SER A 358 -17.79 -9.56 0.68
CA SER A 358 -17.20 -9.32 2.02
C SER A 358 -16.96 -10.60 2.83
N THR A 359 -16.85 -11.75 2.15
CA THR A 359 -16.53 -13.05 2.76
C THR A 359 -15.22 -13.57 2.17
N TYR A 360 -14.27 -13.86 3.03
CA TYR A 360 -13.05 -14.61 2.73
C TYR A 360 -13.26 -16.05 3.19
N GLN A 361 -12.86 -17.00 2.37
CA GLN A 361 -12.88 -18.43 2.69
C GLN A 361 -11.60 -19.08 2.18
N ALA A 362 -11.01 -19.93 2.99
CA ALA A 362 -9.80 -20.67 2.62
C ALA A 362 -9.77 -22.03 3.30
N GLN A 363 -9.07 -22.99 2.72
CA GLN A 363 -8.62 -24.19 3.39
C GLN A 363 -7.23 -23.96 3.93
N VAL A 364 -7.02 -24.18 5.23
CA VAL A 364 -5.76 -23.88 5.92
C VAL A 364 -5.24 -25.13 6.60
N THR A 365 -4.01 -25.51 6.31
CA THR A 365 -3.34 -26.66 6.93
C THR A 365 -2.24 -26.19 7.87
N ASN A 366 -2.40 -26.48 9.16
CA ASN A 366 -1.39 -26.28 10.19
C ASN A 366 -0.78 -27.63 10.58
N ASP A 367 0.40 -27.94 10.04
CA ASP A 367 1.11 -29.20 10.31
C ASP A 367 1.84 -29.23 11.67
N ALA A 368 1.87 -28.10 12.40
CA ALA A 368 2.45 -28.04 13.73
C ALA A 368 1.51 -28.62 14.80
N SER A 369 2.07 -29.02 15.94
CA SER A 369 1.28 -29.44 17.11
C SER A 369 0.66 -28.26 17.88
N GLU A 370 1.20 -27.06 17.67
CA GLU A 370 0.78 -25.82 18.31
C GLU A 370 -0.07 -24.99 17.36
N ASN A 371 -0.89 -24.09 17.92
CA ASN A 371 -1.67 -23.19 17.11
C ASN A 371 -0.77 -22.23 16.35
N LYS A 372 -1.18 -21.84 15.14
CA LYS A 372 -0.56 -20.79 14.34
C LYS A 372 -1.51 -19.63 14.13
N MET A 373 -0.96 -18.45 13.88
CA MET A 373 -1.73 -17.26 13.55
C MET A 373 -1.86 -17.13 12.03
N LEU A 374 -3.05 -17.33 11.49
CA LEU A 374 -3.38 -17.00 10.12
C LEU A 374 -3.46 -15.47 9.99
N CYS A 375 -2.59 -14.89 9.19
CA CYS A 375 -2.68 -13.51 8.76
C CYS A 375 -3.42 -13.46 7.41
N VAL A 376 -4.57 -12.80 7.38
CA VAL A 376 -5.27 -12.50 6.13
C VAL A 376 -5.03 -11.03 5.82
N PRO A 377 -4.53 -10.68 4.62
CA PRO A 377 -4.20 -9.29 4.26
C PRO A 377 -5.47 -8.47 3.95
N LEU A 378 -6.41 -8.49 4.87
CA LEU A 378 -7.63 -7.69 4.92
C LEU A 378 -7.55 -6.75 6.11
N PHE A 379 -7.87 -5.48 5.91
CA PHE A 379 -7.78 -4.49 6.97
C PHE A 379 -8.84 -4.72 8.04
N TYR A 380 -8.36 -4.89 9.28
CA TYR A 380 -9.22 -5.16 10.43
C TYR A 380 -10.16 -3.99 10.71
N GLN A 381 -11.41 -4.33 10.93
CA GLN A 381 -12.46 -3.42 11.38
C GLN A 381 -13.39 -4.15 12.33
N LYS A 382 -14.02 -3.41 13.24
CA LYS A 382 -15.14 -3.94 14.04
C LYS A 382 -16.25 -4.37 13.08
N GLY A 383 -16.62 -5.64 13.11
CA GLY A 383 -17.60 -6.22 12.20
C GLY A 383 -17.08 -7.44 11.45
N TRP A 384 -15.76 -7.68 11.46
CA TRP A 384 -15.23 -8.97 11.08
C TRP A 384 -15.59 -10.04 12.10
N THR A 385 -16.04 -11.18 11.62
CA THR A 385 -16.27 -12.43 12.37
C THR A 385 -15.53 -13.56 11.68
N ALA A 386 -15.11 -14.57 12.43
CA ALA A 386 -14.47 -15.76 11.89
C ALA A 386 -15.18 -17.01 12.30
N GLN A 387 -15.10 -18.05 11.48
CA GLN A 387 -15.48 -19.41 11.79
C GLN A 387 -14.38 -20.37 11.35
N ILE A 388 -14.15 -21.40 12.15
CA ILE A 388 -13.27 -22.53 11.86
C ILE A 388 -14.16 -23.77 11.83
N ASP A 389 -14.26 -24.45 10.68
CA ASP A 389 -15.15 -25.61 10.47
C ASP A 389 -16.61 -25.36 10.89
N GLY A 390 -17.07 -24.13 10.75
CA GLY A 390 -18.42 -23.68 11.10
C GLY A 390 -18.64 -23.27 12.56
N GLU A 391 -17.61 -23.38 13.42
CA GLU A 391 -17.67 -22.92 14.82
C GLU A 391 -17.06 -21.51 14.93
N ASP A 392 -17.66 -20.66 15.75
CA ASP A 392 -17.22 -19.28 15.93
C ASP A 392 -15.80 -19.18 16.50
N ALA A 393 -14.97 -18.34 15.90
CA ALA A 393 -13.59 -18.08 16.29
C ALA A 393 -13.30 -16.58 16.46
N GLY A 394 -12.22 -16.26 17.18
CA GLY A 394 -11.78 -14.88 17.37
C GLY A 394 -11.15 -14.28 16.11
N VAL A 395 -11.39 -13.00 15.88
CA VAL A 395 -10.64 -12.20 14.89
C VAL A 395 -9.82 -11.17 15.63
N TYR A 396 -8.52 -11.20 15.41
CA TYR A 396 -7.56 -10.31 16.06
C TYR A 396 -7.09 -9.22 15.09
N ASN A 397 -6.82 -8.02 15.63
CA ASN A 397 -6.08 -7.01 14.92
C ASN A 397 -4.58 -7.29 15.08
N ILE A 398 -3.89 -7.61 14.00
CA ILE A 398 -2.46 -7.92 14.01
C ILE A 398 -1.71 -7.01 13.03
N ASN A 399 -0.42 -6.80 13.26
CA ASN A 399 0.48 -6.06 12.38
C ASN A 399 -0.07 -4.68 11.97
N GLU A 400 -0.57 -3.90 12.94
CA GLU A 400 -1.19 -2.57 12.78
C GLU A 400 -2.41 -2.52 11.84
N GLY A 401 -3.01 -3.63 11.50
CA GLY A 401 -4.25 -3.52 10.75
C GLY A 401 -4.72 -4.72 9.98
N MET A 402 -4.06 -5.85 10.05
CA MET A 402 -4.50 -7.05 9.35
C MET A 402 -5.41 -7.92 10.21
N CYS A 403 -6.25 -8.73 9.57
CA CYS A 403 -7.07 -9.71 10.25
C CYS A 403 -6.24 -10.95 10.61
N GLY A 404 -6.20 -11.31 11.89
CA GLY A 404 -5.60 -12.53 12.41
C GLY A 404 -6.65 -13.52 12.89
N VAL A 405 -6.44 -14.82 12.64
CA VAL A 405 -7.25 -15.93 13.18
C VAL A 405 -6.34 -17.01 13.70
N GLU A 406 -6.56 -17.46 14.93
CA GLU A 406 -5.78 -18.55 15.54
C GLU A 406 -6.25 -19.90 15.00
N VAL A 407 -5.37 -20.62 14.30
CA VAL A 407 -5.66 -21.89 13.63
C VAL A 407 -5.03 -23.05 14.39
N PRO A 408 -5.83 -24.01 14.91
CA PRO A 408 -5.31 -25.19 15.58
C PRO A 408 -4.59 -26.13 14.63
N SER A 409 -3.94 -27.16 15.17
CA SER A 409 -3.29 -28.23 14.39
C SER A 409 -4.32 -28.97 13.53
N GLY A 410 -4.00 -29.22 12.28
CA GLY A 410 -4.86 -29.93 11.33
C GLY A 410 -5.19 -29.10 10.09
N THR A 411 -6.10 -29.64 9.28
CA THR A 411 -6.64 -28.95 8.10
C THR A 411 -8.04 -28.47 8.41
N HIS A 412 -8.28 -27.18 8.23
CA HIS A 412 -9.49 -26.48 8.63
C HIS A 412 -10.04 -25.61 7.52
N GLU A 413 -11.36 -25.50 7.45
CA GLU A 413 -12.02 -24.46 6.65
C GLU A 413 -12.14 -23.20 7.50
N ILE A 414 -11.57 -22.09 6.99
CA ILE A 414 -11.62 -20.79 7.65
C ILE A 414 -12.52 -19.86 6.84
N VAL A 415 -13.51 -19.27 7.52
CA VAL A 415 -14.42 -18.28 6.92
C VAL A 415 -14.35 -16.99 7.73
N LEU A 416 -13.95 -15.89 7.08
CA LEU A 416 -14.08 -14.54 7.65
C LEU A 416 -15.19 -13.80 6.91
N LYS A 417 -16.10 -13.19 7.67
CA LYS A 417 -17.20 -12.39 7.11
C LYS A 417 -17.23 -11.01 7.73
N TYR A 418 -17.36 -9.99 6.90
CA TYR A 418 -17.54 -8.62 7.35
C TYR A 418 -19.00 -8.19 7.27
N GLU A 419 -19.52 -7.68 8.40
CA GLU A 419 -20.80 -7.01 8.45
C GLU A 419 -20.64 -5.63 9.08
N THR A 420 -21.16 -4.61 8.42
CA THR A 420 -21.07 -3.24 8.95
C THR A 420 -21.77 -3.15 10.32
N PRO A 421 -21.07 -2.74 11.37
CA PRO A 421 -21.66 -2.60 12.69
C PRO A 421 -22.90 -1.71 12.67
N TYR A 422 -23.94 -2.12 13.40
CA TYR A 422 -25.21 -1.39 13.53
C TYR A 422 -26.01 -1.18 12.23
N GLN A 423 -25.65 -1.80 11.12
CA GLN A 423 -26.38 -1.65 9.84
C GLN A 423 -27.86 -1.97 9.98
N ASN A 424 -28.19 -3.08 10.64
CA ASN A 424 -29.58 -3.51 10.86
C ASN A 424 -30.37 -2.50 11.71
N TYR A 425 -29.74 -1.84 12.69
CA TYR A 425 -30.37 -0.76 13.46
C TYR A 425 -30.61 0.46 12.58
N GLY A 426 -29.65 0.84 11.74
CA GLY A 426 -29.78 1.95 10.79
C GLY A 426 -30.92 1.73 9.80
N VAL A 427 -31.03 0.53 9.23
CA VAL A 427 -32.13 0.12 8.34
C VAL A 427 -33.47 0.20 9.09
N GLY A 428 -33.54 -0.35 10.30
CA GLY A 428 -34.75 -0.29 11.13
C GLY A 428 -35.20 1.14 11.43
N MET A 429 -34.27 2.01 11.83
CA MET A 429 -34.56 3.43 12.07
C MET A 429 -35.01 4.17 10.81
N THR A 430 -34.42 3.84 9.66
CA THR A 430 -34.83 4.40 8.38
C THR A 430 -36.25 4.01 8.00
N ILE A 431 -36.61 2.72 8.17
CA ILE A 431 -37.97 2.23 7.90
C ILE A 431 -38.98 2.94 8.84
N ILE A 432 -38.66 3.05 10.13
CA ILE A 432 -39.51 3.76 11.10
C ILE A 432 -39.68 5.25 10.67
N GLY A 433 -38.60 5.90 10.28
CA GLY A 433 -38.62 7.28 9.78
C GLY A 433 -39.52 7.47 8.56
N ILE A 434 -39.42 6.55 7.59
CA ILE A 434 -40.28 6.55 6.39
C ILE A 434 -41.76 6.35 6.77
N ILE A 435 -42.07 5.42 7.66
CA ILE A 435 -43.45 5.20 8.14
C ILE A 435 -44.02 6.47 8.80
N ILE A 436 -43.26 7.06 9.71
CA ILE A 436 -43.66 8.32 10.38
C ILE A 436 -43.90 9.44 9.35
N PHE A 437 -42.97 9.58 8.38
CA PHE A 437 -43.10 10.56 7.31
C PHE A 437 -44.40 10.37 6.51
N ILE A 438 -44.67 9.14 6.09
CA ILE A 438 -45.90 8.80 5.34
C ILE A 438 -47.13 9.11 6.16
N LEU A 439 -47.17 8.76 7.45
CA LEU A 439 -48.30 9.03 8.33
C LEU A 439 -48.55 10.53 8.51
N VAL A 440 -47.51 11.31 8.76
CA VAL A 440 -47.60 12.77 8.93
C VAL A 440 -48.02 13.43 7.60
N PHE A 441 -47.41 13.01 6.49
CA PHE A 441 -47.73 13.55 5.16
C PHE A 441 -49.17 13.21 4.76
N SER A 442 -49.62 11.97 4.97
CA SER A 442 -51.02 11.56 4.67
C SER A 442 -52.03 12.33 5.51
N GLN A 443 -51.77 12.55 6.81
CA GLN A 443 -52.64 13.41 7.66
C GLN A 443 -52.69 14.87 7.19
N ASN A 444 -51.56 15.41 6.77
CA ASN A 444 -51.54 16.79 6.25
C ASN A 444 -52.24 16.89 4.90
N LEU A 445 -52.08 15.91 4.02
CA LEU A 445 -52.76 15.82 2.75
C LEU A 445 -54.30 15.67 2.94
N TYR A 446 -54.73 14.80 3.86
CA TYR A 446 -56.12 14.66 4.25
C TYR A 446 -56.73 15.99 4.78
N LYS A 447 -56.04 16.66 5.70
CA LYS A 447 -56.45 17.97 6.23
C LYS A 447 -56.51 19.04 5.14
N PHE A 448 -55.61 18.98 4.15
CA PHE A 448 -55.61 19.89 3.00
C PHE A 448 -56.83 19.66 2.11
N PHE A 449 -57.16 18.42 1.79
CA PHE A 449 -58.33 18.09 0.96
C PHE A 449 -59.65 18.40 1.69
N VAL A 450 -59.76 18.11 2.99
CA VAL A 450 -60.96 18.45 3.80
C VAL A 450 -61.19 19.97 3.90
N LYS A 451 -60.15 20.80 3.80
CA LYS A 451 -60.28 22.27 3.75
C LYS A 451 -60.62 22.80 2.36
N LEU A 452 -60.49 22.01 1.32
CA LEU A 452 -60.80 22.38 -0.07
C LEU A 452 -62.23 22.00 -0.48
N CYS A 453 -62.90 21.12 0.24
CA CYS A 453 -64.33 20.82 0.15
C CYS A 453 -65.10 21.68 1.15
#